data_c9f3c76e2bde23af83eacc2e20d3aa75
#
_entry.id   c9f3c76e2bde23af83eacc2e20d3aa75
#
_cell.length_a   1.000
_cell.length_b   1.000
_cell.length_c   1.000
_cell.angle_alpha   90.00
_cell.angle_beta   90.00
_cell.angle_gamma   90.00
#
_symmetry.space_group_name_H-M   'P 1'
#
loop_
_entity.id
_entity.type
_entity.pdbx_description
1 polymer ?
#
loop_
_entity_poly.entity_id
_entity_poly.type
_entity_poly.pdbx_seq_one_letter_code
_entity_poly.pdbx_strand_id
1 'polypeptide(L)'
;MEYIKRFFIVIGLFLLSQIGMFTYGTLKQSSLQVGQGTMPLLSTLILIVIFIMNIGLLFVLANKLELLNFDSKFLNKKNILIIVIGVVIARLVAILGTILLNNQGIDSTANDAAINNLFTGENPLLIILILGISAPIMEEIVFRAGIIGYFLKDWPILGIALSSISFGLVHGP
;
A
#
# COMPACT_ATOMS: atom_id res chain seq x y z
N MET A 1 27.76 -0.87 8.61
CA MET A 1 26.79 -0.95 9.72
C MET A 1 25.52 -0.10 9.48
N GLU A 2 25.64 1.13 8.97
CA GLU A 2 24.49 2.03 8.76
C GLU A 2 23.45 1.48 7.76
N TYR A 3 23.86 0.93 6.61
CA TYR A 3 22.94 0.33 5.63
C TYR A 3 22.16 -0.86 6.17
N ILE A 4 22.82 -1.70 6.98
CA ILE A 4 22.16 -2.85 7.63
C ILE A 4 21.07 -2.35 8.58
N LYS A 5 21.37 -1.32 9.37
CA LYS A 5 20.38 -0.69 10.27
C LYS A 5 19.19 -0.13 9.48
N ARG A 6 19.45 0.63 8.42
CA ARG A 6 18.40 1.19 7.55
C ARG A 6 17.54 0.11 6.92
N PHE A 7 18.16 -0.98 6.45
CA PHE A 7 17.44 -2.14 5.90
C PHE A 7 16.46 -2.72 6.92
N PHE A 8 16.91 -3.01 8.14
CA PHE A 8 16.02 -3.56 9.17
C PHE A 8 14.91 -2.60 9.59
N ILE A 9 15.16 -1.30 9.58
CA ILE A 9 14.12 -0.29 9.83
C ILE A 9 13.04 -0.35 8.76
N VAL A 10 13.40 -0.42 7.48
CA VAL A 10 12.43 -0.53 6.37
C VAL A 10 11.64 -1.83 6.45
N ILE A 11 12.29 -2.96 6.76
CA ILE A 11 11.58 -4.21 7.02
C ILE A 11 10.60 -4.08 8.20
N GLY A 12 11.00 -3.42 9.27
CA GLY A 12 10.12 -3.13 10.41
C GLY A 12 8.90 -2.28 10.03
N LEU A 13 9.08 -1.24 9.23
CA LEU A 13 7.99 -0.41 8.70
C LEU A 13 7.04 -1.23 7.81
N PHE A 14 7.60 -2.09 6.95
CA PHE A 14 6.81 -2.99 6.11
C PHE A 14 5.98 -3.96 6.97
N LEU A 15 6.60 -4.67 7.91
CA LEU A 15 5.88 -5.60 8.79
C LEU A 15 4.80 -4.89 9.60
N LEU A 16 5.09 -3.70 10.11
CA LEU A 16 4.11 -2.89 10.82
C LEU A 16 2.93 -2.52 9.91
N SER A 17 3.17 -2.18 8.65
CA SER A 17 2.11 -1.85 7.69
C SER A 17 1.16 -3.01 7.42
N GLN A 18 1.60 -4.27 7.58
CA GLN A 18 0.78 -5.46 7.34
C GLN A 18 -0.18 -5.80 8.50
N ILE A 19 -0.01 -5.21 9.68
CA ILE A 19 -0.82 -5.56 10.87
C ILE A 19 -2.32 -5.36 10.64
N GLY A 20 -2.71 -4.24 10.02
CA GLY A 20 -4.11 -3.94 9.71
C GLY A 20 -4.74 -4.98 8.79
N MET A 21 -4.07 -5.32 7.70
CA MET A 21 -4.56 -6.31 6.71
C MET A 21 -4.58 -7.73 7.29
N PHE A 22 -3.57 -8.12 8.07
CA PHE A 22 -3.56 -9.40 8.74
C PHE A 22 -4.74 -9.52 9.73
N THR A 23 -4.98 -8.48 10.52
CA THR A 23 -6.11 -8.45 11.47
C THR A 23 -7.45 -8.51 10.71
N TYR A 24 -7.58 -7.79 9.59
CA TYR A 24 -8.76 -7.86 8.74
C TYR A 24 -9.00 -9.28 8.25
N GLY A 25 -7.99 -9.92 7.66
CA GLY A 25 -8.10 -11.28 7.14
C GLY A 25 -8.52 -12.29 8.20
N THR A 26 -7.95 -12.21 9.40
CA THR A 26 -8.31 -13.12 10.51
C THR A 26 -9.74 -12.93 11.00
N LEU A 27 -10.20 -11.69 11.15
CA LEU A 27 -11.59 -11.39 11.56
C LEU A 27 -12.60 -11.79 10.49
N LYS A 28 -12.28 -11.55 9.21
CA LYS A 28 -13.12 -11.97 8.08
C LYS A 28 -13.27 -13.48 8.03
N GLN A 29 -12.16 -14.21 8.14
CA GLN A 29 -12.19 -15.67 8.15
C GLN A 29 -13.02 -16.23 9.33
N SER A 30 -12.89 -15.64 10.50
CA SER A 30 -13.70 -16.01 11.67
C SER A 30 -15.19 -15.79 11.42
N SER A 31 -15.58 -14.67 10.79
CA SER A 31 -16.98 -14.36 10.44
C SER A 31 -17.55 -15.37 9.45
N LEU A 32 -16.77 -15.78 8.45
CA LEU A 32 -17.18 -16.80 7.47
C LEU A 32 -17.40 -18.17 8.11
N GLN A 33 -16.55 -18.56 9.07
CA GLN A 33 -16.69 -19.83 9.81
C GLN A 33 -17.97 -19.90 10.65
N VAL A 34 -18.48 -18.75 11.10
CA VAL A 34 -19.75 -18.65 11.87
C VAL A 34 -20.96 -18.49 10.94
N GLY A 35 -20.77 -18.59 9.62
CA GLY A 35 -21.85 -18.48 8.62
C GLY A 35 -22.31 -17.06 8.33
N GLN A 36 -21.55 -16.06 8.76
CA GLN A 36 -21.83 -14.65 8.47
C GLN A 36 -21.11 -14.23 7.18
N GLY A 37 -21.86 -13.80 6.17
CA GLY A 37 -21.31 -13.34 4.89
C GLY A 37 -20.52 -12.03 4.99
N THR A 38 -20.85 -11.19 5.99
CA THR A 38 -20.22 -9.90 6.28
C THR A 38 -19.71 -9.87 7.72
N MET A 39 -18.76 -9.01 8.01
CA MET A 39 -18.29 -8.85 9.39
C MET A 39 -19.32 -8.16 10.27
N PRO A 40 -19.44 -8.58 11.54
CA PRO A 40 -20.25 -7.88 12.53
C PRO A 40 -19.84 -6.42 12.69
N LEU A 41 -20.78 -5.55 12.99
CA LEU A 41 -20.53 -4.12 13.17
C LEU A 41 -19.41 -3.83 14.18
N LEU A 42 -19.39 -4.57 15.30
CA LEU A 42 -18.35 -4.42 16.33
C LEU A 42 -16.96 -4.71 15.77
N SER A 43 -16.80 -5.81 15.01
CA SER A 43 -15.53 -6.16 14.37
C SER A 43 -15.11 -5.09 13.35
N THR A 44 -16.04 -4.56 12.60
CA THR A 44 -15.79 -3.46 11.65
C THR A 44 -15.30 -2.20 12.37
N LEU A 45 -15.92 -1.80 13.49
CA LEU A 45 -15.46 -0.65 14.27
C LEU A 45 -14.08 -0.86 14.89
N ILE A 46 -13.81 -2.04 15.41
CA ILE A 46 -12.47 -2.40 15.94
C ILE A 46 -11.42 -2.29 14.83
N LEU A 47 -11.72 -2.78 13.63
CA LEU A 47 -10.80 -2.67 12.49
C LEU A 47 -10.51 -1.22 12.10
N ILE A 48 -11.53 -0.38 12.04
CA ILE A 48 -11.36 1.04 11.74
C ILE A 48 -10.38 1.66 12.74
N VAL A 49 -10.55 1.39 14.03
CA VAL A 49 -9.63 1.88 15.07
C VAL A 49 -8.21 1.34 14.85
N ILE A 50 -8.05 0.05 14.56
CA ILE A 50 -6.74 -0.57 14.31
C ILE A 50 -6.06 0.08 13.08
N PHE A 51 -6.78 0.31 11.98
CA PHE A 51 -6.21 0.98 10.80
C PHE A 51 -5.79 2.42 11.11
N ILE A 52 -6.61 3.18 11.82
CA ILE A 52 -6.26 4.56 12.22
C ILE A 52 -5.02 4.57 13.12
N MET A 53 -4.96 3.69 14.11
CA MET A 53 -3.80 3.57 15.00
C MET A 53 -2.54 3.12 14.23
N ASN A 54 -2.69 2.18 13.30
CA ASN A 54 -1.57 1.69 12.48
C ASN A 54 -1.00 2.80 11.59
N ILE A 55 -1.86 3.55 10.87
CA ILE A 55 -1.45 4.71 10.08
C ILE A 55 -0.77 5.77 10.98
N GLY A 56 -1.40 6.09 12.12
CA GLY A 56 -0.86 7.05 13.07
C GLY A 56 0.53 6.66 13.57
N LEU A 57 0.72 5.39 13.93
CA LEU A 57 2.01 4.87 14.38
C LEU A 57 3.07 4.92 13.26
N LEU A 58 2.72 4.49 12.04
CA LEU A 58 3.60 4.59 10.89
C LEU A 58 4.00 6.04 10.60
N PHE A 59 3.04 6.96 10.67
CA PHE A 59 3.29 8.38 10.46
C PHE A 59 4.24 8.96 11.52
N VAL A 60 4.03 8.64 12.81
CA VAL A 60 4.91 9.06 13.91
C VAL A 60 6.32 8.50 13.72
N LEU A 61 6.46 7.22 13.35
CA LEU A 61 7.76 6.61 13.09
C LEU A 61 8.44 7.23 11.87
N ALA A 62 7.72 7.41 10.78
CA ALA A 62 8.24 8.05 9.57
C ALA A 62 8.72 9.48 9.85
N ASN A 63 7.98 10.24 10.65
CA ASN A 63 8.39 11.57 11.05
C ASN A 63 9.65 11.57 11.95
N LYS A 64 9.72 10.66 12.93
CA LYS A 64 10.92 10.50 13.78
C LYS A 64 12.16 10.06 13.00
N LEU A 65 11.97 9.34 11.90
CA LEU A 65 13.05 8.90 11.01
C LEU A 65 13.37 9.94 9.92
N GLU A 66 12.73 11.12 9.98
CA GLU A 66 12.89 12.21 9.00
C GLU A 66 12.57 11.77 7.55
N LEU A 67 11.66 10.78 7.39
CA LEU A 67 11.27 10.27 6.09
C LEU A 67 10.26 11.20 5.38
N LEU A 68 9.53 12.00 6.14
CA LEU A 68 8.46 12.86 5.65
C LEU A 68 8.95 14.31 5.57
N ASN A 69 9.42 14.70 4.39
CA ASN A 69 9.76 16.09 4.09
C ASN A 69 8.64 16.71 3.24
N PHE A 70 7.73 17.42 3.89
CA PHE A 70 6.69 18.18 3.21
C PHE A 70 7.23 19.58 2.83
N ASP A 71 7.71 19.72 1.61
CA ASP A 71 8.01 21.04 1.04
C ASP A 71 6.81 21.53 0.22
N SER A 72 6.08 22.53 0.74
CA SER A 72 4.94 23.13 0.04
C SER A 72 5.33 23.77 -1.31
N LYS A 73 6.61 24.13 -1.51
CA LYS A 73 7.14 24.65 -2.77
C LYS A 73 7.12 23.59 -3.88
N PHE A 74 7.01 22.29 -3.53
CA PHE A 74 6.86 21.22 -4.49
C PHE A 74 5.54 21.35 -5.29
N LEU A 75 4.47 21.88 -4.70
CA LEU A 75 3.17 22.08 -5.34
C LEU A 75 3.13 23.33 -6.21
N ASN A 76 4.03 23.43 -7.18
CA ASN A 76 3.99 24.46 -8.21
C ASN A 76 3.33 23.92 -9.50
N LYS A 77 2.89 24.82 -10.39
CA LYS A 77 2.18 24.46 -11.63
C LYS A 77 2.93 23.46 -12.50
N LYS A 78 4.27 23.57 -12.58
CA LYS A 78 5.12 22.67 -13.37
C LYS A 78 5.10 21.26 -12.79
N ASN A 79 5.28 21.12 -11.48
CA ASN A 79 5.29 19.83 -10.81
C ASN A 79 3.91 19.17 -10.82
N ILE A 80 2.83 19.94 -10.66
CA ILE A 80 1.46 19.45 -10.79
C ILE A 80 1.24 18.90 -12.21
N LEU A 81 1.68 19.62 -13.26
CA LEU A 81 1.57 19.12 -14.62
C LEU A 81 2.35 17.81 -14.83
N ILE A 82 3.56 17.72 -14.31
CA ILE A 82 4.38 16.49 -14.36
C ILE A 82 3.65 15.33 -13.67
N ILE A 83 3.07 15.57 -12.50
CA ILE A 83 2.29 14.56 -11.76
C ILE A 83 1.09 14.09 -12.60
N VAL A 84 0.32 15.02 -13.17
CA VAL A 84 -0.85 14.68 -14.00
C VAL A 84 -0.43 13.85 -15.21
N ILE A 85 0.61 14.28 -15.93
CA ILE A 85 1.15 13.52 -17.06
C ILE A 85 1.62 12.14 -16.63
N GLY A 86 2.33 12.02 -15.50
CA GLY A 86 2.79 10.77 -14.94
C GLY A 86 1.62 9.81 -14.62
N VAL A 87 0.55 10.32 -14.01
CA VAL A 87 -0.67 9.54 -13.74
C VAL A 87 -1.32 9.04 -15.03
N VAL A 88 -1.43 9.89 -16.05
CA VAL A 88 -2.01 9.50 -17.35
C VAL A 88 -1.15 8.41 -18.01
N ILE A 89 0.16 8.57 -18.03
CA ILE A 89 1.08 7.56 -18.60
C ILE A 89 0.97 6.24 -17.83
N ALA A 90 0.98 6.29 -16.52
CA ALA A 90 0.84 5.08 -15.67
C ALA A 90 -0.49 4.35 -15.96
N ARG A 91 -1.58 5.10 -16.14
CA ARG A 91 -2.89 4.52 -16.52
C ARG A 91 -2.87 3.87 -17.90
N LEU A 92 -2.26 4.52 -18.88
CA LEU A 92 -2.13 3.94 -20.23
C LEU A 92 -1.31 2.64 -20.20
N VAL A 93 -0.19 2.61 -19.47
CA VAL A 93 0.64 1.41 -19.31
C VAL A 93 -0.16 0.29 -18.62
N ALA A 94 -0.92 0.61 -17.57
CA ALA A 94 -1.78 -0.37 -16.88
C ALA A 94 -2.84 -0.95 -17.82
N ILE A 95 -3.52 -0.11 -18.61
CA ILE A 95 -4.52 -0.57 -19.60
C ILE A 95 -3.88 -1.49 -20.65
N LEU A 96 -2.72 -1.11 -21.19
CA LEU A 96 -2.00 -1.94 -22.15
C LEU A 96 -1.58 -3.28 -21.52
N GLY A 97 -1.10 -3.27 -20.27
CA GLY A 97 -0.78 -4.47 -19.52
C GLY A 97 -1.99 -5.41 -19.37
N THR A 98 -3.14 -4.85 -18.97
CA THR A 98 -4.40 -5.62 -18.86
C THR A 98 -4.81 -6.23 -20.21
N ILE A 99 -4.75 -5.47 -21.30
CA ILE A 99 -5.07 -5.99 -22.65
C ILE A 99 -4.15 -7.15 -23.03
N LEU A 100 -2.84 -7.03 -22.74
CA LEU A 100 -1.87 -8.08 -23.03
C LEU A 100 -2.14 -9.35 -22.21
N LEU A 101 -2.48 -9.22 -20.92
CA LEU A 101 -2.83 -10.34 -20.05
C LEU A 101 -4.13 -11.03 -20.52
N ASN A 102 -5.17 -10.26 -20.82
CA ASN A 102 -6.44 -10.81 -21.31
C ASN A 102 -6.27 -11.56 -22.64
N ASN A 103 -5.41 -11.09 -23.53
CA ASN A 103 -5.08 -11.79 -24.78
C ASN A 103 -4.35 -13.12 -24.54
N GLN A 104 -3.76 -13.32 -23.36
CA GLN A 104 -3.15 -14.57 -22.93
C GLN A 104 -4.12 -15.47 -22.11
N GLY A 105 -5.39 -15.07 -21.98
CA GLY A 105 -6.39 -15.79 -21.19
C GLY A 105 -6.28 -15.56 -19.69
N ILE A 106 -5.60 -14.51 -19.25
CA ILE A 106 -5.48 -14.11 -17.85
C ILE A 106 -6.48 -12.98 -17.59
N ASP A 107 -7.65 -13.31 -17.07
CA ASP A 107 -8.75 -12.35 -16.86
C ASP A 107 -8.59 -11.52 -15.56
N SER A 108 -7.82 -12.02 -14.59
CA SER A 108 -7.53 -11.31 -13.34
C SER A 108 -6.18 -11.73 -12.78
N THR A 109 -5.51 -10.80 -12.07
CA THR A 109 -4.29 -11.13 -11.33
C THR A 109 -4.62 -11.85 -10.02
N ALA A 110 -3.64 -12.56 -9.44
CA ALA A 110 -3.80 -13.18 -8.13
C ALA A 110 -4.17 -12.16 -7.04
N ASN A 111 -3.64 -10.93 -7.14
CA ASN A 111 -3.97 -9.82 -6.25
C ASN A 111 -5.44 -9.37 -6.39
N ASP A 112 -5.95 -9.23 -7.63
CA ASP A 112 -7.35 -8.87 -7.87
C ASP A 112 -8.30 -9.94 -7.32
N ALA A 113 -7.98 -11.21 -7.53
CA ALA A 113 -8.76 -12.32 -7.00
C ALA A 113 -8.75 -12.32 -5.46
N ALA A 114 -7.61 -12.08 -4.82
CA ALA A 114 -7.49 -11.98 -3.37
C ALA A 114 -8.29 -10.80 -2.81
N ILE A 115 -8.20 -9.62 -3.43
CA ILE A 115 -8.96 -8.43 -3.04
C ILE A 115 -10.46 -8.70 -3.18
N ASN A 116 -10.91 -9.23 -4.32
CA ASN A 116 -12.31 -9.54 -4.54
C ASN A 116 -12.84 -10.54 -3.50
N ASN A 117 -12.11 -11.61 -3.21
CA ASN A 117 -12.51 -12.59 -2.20
C ASN A 117 -12.59 -12.01 -0.79
N LEU A 118 -11.64 -11.14 -0.41
CA LEU A 118 -11.63 -10.53 0.91
C LEU A 118 -12.76 -9.52 1.09
N PHE A 119 -13.08 -8.72 0.08
CA PHE A 119 -13.99 -7.58 0.20
C PHE A 119 -15.39 -7.83 -0.35
N THR A 120 -15.67 -9.00 -0.96
CA THR A 120 -17.01 -9.35 -1.40
C THR A 120 -18.01 -9.29 -0.25
N GLY A 121 -19.08 -8.50 -0.44
CA GLY A 121 -20.14 -8.32 0.54
C GLY A 121 -19.81 -7.39 1.71
N GLU A 122 -18.63 -6.80 1.76
CA GLU A 122 -18.24 -5.88 2.83
C GLU A 122 -18.82 -4.46 2.67
N ASN A 123 -18.82 -3.71 3.76
CA ASN A 123 -19.26 -2.33 3.76
C ASN A 123 -18.37 -1.46 2.84
N PRO A 124 -18.91 -0.73 1.87
CA PRO A 124 -18.13 0.11 0.96
C PRO A 124 -17.26 1.14 1.66
N LEU A 125 -17.67 1.69 2.80
CA LEU A 125 -16.84 2.63 3.58
C LEU A 125 -15.59 1.95 4.14
N LEU A 126 -15.69 0.68 4.56
CA LEU A 126 -14.56 -0.10 5.02
C LEU A 126 -13.58 -0.36 3.86
N ILE A 127 -14.09 -0.69 2.68
CA ILE A 127 -13.28 -0.89 1.46
C ILE A 127 -12.53 0.40 1.11
N ILE A 128 -13.21 1.54 1.09
CA ILE A 128 -12.59 2.85 0.83
C ILE A 128 -11.52 3.16 1.87
N LEU A 129 -11.78 2.93 3.15
CA LEU A 129 -10.81 3.15 4.21
C LEU A 129 -9.55 2.30 4.03
N ILE A 130 -9.72 1.00 3.76
CA ILE A 130 -8.60 0.07 3.64
C ILE A 130 -7.85 0.26 2.33
N LEU A 131 -8.53 0.13 1.19
CA LEU A 131 -7.90 0.14 -0.13
C LEU A 131 -7.68 1.55 -0.69
N GLY A 132 -8.57 2.49 -0.38
CA GLY A 132 -8.50 3.84 -0.91
C GLY A 132 -7.63 4.80 -0.10
N ILE A 133 -7.47 4.55 1.20
CA ILE A 133 -6.77 5.47 2.10
C ILE A 133 -5.58 4.78 2.78
N SER A 134 -5.82 3.69 3.51
CA SER A 134 -4.79 3.08 4.35
C SER A 134 -3.68 2.45 3.53
N ALA A 135 -4.00 1.61 2.56
CA ALA A 135 -3.00 0.92 1.74
C ALA A 135 -2.10 1.92 0.99
N PRO A 136 -2.60 2.92 0.24
CA PRO A 136 -1.75 3.89 -0.42
C PRO A 136 -0.82 4.68 0.52
N ILE A 137 -1.30 5.08 1.70
CA ILE A 137 -0.46 5.78 2.69
C ILE A 137 0.66 4.88 3.20
N MET A 138 0.33 3.63 3.53
CA MET A 138 1.32 2.66 4.02
C MET A 138 2.36 2.32 2.96
N GLU A 139 1.92 2.12 1.73
CA GLU A 139 2.78 1.86 0.58
C GLU A 139 3.74 3.02 0.32
N GLU A 140 3.25 4.25 0.35
CA GLU A 140 4.07 5.44 0.17
C GLU A 140 5.16 5.56 1.26
N ILE A 141 4.80 5.31 2.53
CA ILE A 141 5.75 5.34 3.64
C ILE A 141 6.80 4.24 3.49
N VAL A 142 6.42 3.03 3.12
CA VAL A 142 7.34 1.89 3.03
C VAL A 142 8.20 1.96 1.78
N PHE A 143 7.58 2.03 0.60
CA PHE A 143 8.28 1.87 -0.67
C PHE A 143 8.98 3.15 -1.12
N ARG A 144 8.38 4.32 -0.94
CA ARG A 144 9.01 5.56 -1.36
C ARG A 144 9.81 6.22 -0.25
N ALA A 145 9.20 6.53 0.88
CA ALA A 145 9.93 7.15 1.97
C ALA A 145 10.98 6.18 2.57
N GLY A 146 10.62 4.92 2.80
CA GLY A 146 11.51 3.90 3.37
C GLY A 146 12.62 3.46 2.43
N ILE A 147 12.28 2.89 1.27
CA ILE A 147 13.31 2.31 0.38
C ILE A 147 14.10 3.40 -0.33
N ILE A 148 13.43 4.34 -1.01
CA ILE A 148 14.10 5.36 -1.82
C ILE A 148 14.68 6.46 -0.92
N GLY A 149 13.85 7.02 -0.03
CA GLY A 149 14.22 8.19 0.76
C GLY A 149 15.16 7.91 1.94
N TYR A 150 15.16 6.69 2.48
CA TYR A 150 15.94 6.35 3.67
C TYR A 150 16.99 5.28 3.43
N PHE A 151 16.59 4.08 2.97
CA PHE A 151 17.52 2.97 2.81
C PHE A 151 18.58 3.25 1.73
N LEU A 152 18.14 3.63 0.54
CA LEU A 152 18.99 3.89 -0.63
C LEU A 152 19.05 5.39 -0.98
N LYS A 153 18.93 6.28 0.00
CA LYS A 153 18.98 7.74 -0.22
C LYS A 153 20.22 8.22 -0.97
N ASP A 154 21.36 7.51 -0.80
CA ASP A 154 22.64 7.81 -1.44
C ASP A 154 22.70 7.24 -2.88
N TRP A 155 21.73 6.37 -3.27
CA TRP A 155 21.65 5.68 -4.56
C TRP A 155 20.22 5.74 -5.13
N PRO A 156 19.71 6.93 -5.48
CA PRO A 156 18.28 7.12 -5.78
C PRO A 156 17.79 6.27 -6.97
N ILE A 157 18.60 6.07 -8.01
CA ILE A 157 18.23 5.23 -9.17
C ILE A 157 18.05 3.76 -8.74
N LEU A 158 18.99 3.24 -7.93
CA LEU A 158 18.88 1.90 -7.38
C LEU A 158 17.69 1.79 -6.42
N GLY A 159 17.45 2.84 -5.63
CA GLY A 159 16.28 2.94 -4.75
C GLY A 159 14.96 2.84 -5.52
N ILE A 160 14.83 3.55 -6.63
CA ILE A 160 13.65 3.50 -7.50
C ILE A 160 13.48 2.09 -8.09
N ALA A 161 14.55 1.49 -8.63
CA ALA A 161 14.50 0.16 -9.21
C ALA A 161 14.09 -0.89 -8.16
N LEU A 162 14.75 -0.91 -6.99
CA LEU A 162 14.45 -1.85 -5.92
C LEU A 162 13.02 -1.65 -5.38
N SER A 163 12.61 -0.41 -5.17
CA SER A 163 11.25 -0.08 -4.71
C SER A 163 10.19 -0.58 -5.70
N SER A 164 10.39 -0.36 -7.00
CA SER A 164 9.44 -0.79 -8.04
C SER A 164 9.36 -2.32 -8.13
N ILE A 165 10.49 -3.02 -8.08
CA ILE A 165 10.53 -4.49 -8.10
C ILE A 165 9.86 -5.05 -6.84
N SER A 166 10.21 -4.53 -5.66
CA SER A 166 9.62 -4.99 -4.39
C SER A 166 8.12 -4.75 -4.34
N PHE A 167 7.67 -3.59 -4.83
CA PHE A 167 6.25 -3.27 -4.93
C PHE A 167 5.51 -4.26 -5.84
N GLY A 168 6.06 -4.53 -7.04
CA GLY A 168 5.48 -5.51 -7.95
C GLY A 168 5.42 -6.93 -7.35
N LEU A 169 6.49 -7.37 -6.66
CA LEU A 169 6.53 -8.70 -6.04
C LEU A 169 5.50 -8.86 -4.90
N VAL A 170 5.25 -7.80 -4.13
CA VAL A 170 4.26 -7.83 -3.03
C VAL A 170 2.83 -7.91 -3.57
N HIS A 171 2.57 -7.32 -4.75
CA HIS A 171 1.25 -7.34 -5.36
C HIS A 171 0.99 -8.57 -6.22
N GLY A 172 2.02 -9.40 -6.46
CA GLY A 172 1.93 -10.62 -7.23
C GLY A 172 1.72 -10.41 -8.74
N PRO A 173 1.92 -11.45 -9.52
CA PRO A 173 1.55 -11.48 -10.93
C PRO A 173 0.04 -11.57 -11.11
#